data_f49c90b3b8160263cfce214ecf88576d
#
_entry.id   f49c90b3b8160263cfce214ecf88576d
#
_cell.length_a   1.000
_cell.length_b   1.000
_cell.length_c   1.000
_cell.angle_alpha   90.00
_cell.angle_beta   90.00
_cell.angle_gamma   90.00
#
_symmetry.space_group_name_H-M   'P 1'
#
loop_
_entity.id
_entity.type
_entity.pdbx_description
1 polymer ?
#
loop_
_entity_poly.entity_id
_entity_poly.type
_entity_poly.pdbx_seq_one_letter_code
_entity_poly.pdbx_strand_id
1 'polypeptide(L)'
;AKHLSDTFITLGFALILITAGLSMLLKPVSDRSEKARPLLLLVLISLTIGAMTGIFGVGGGFLAIPVLVIYFHVSQEKASGTSLLIISLNCLTAFLAHSQSWGQISWKIPLIITGTAILMTHFASSRSVKVPVKLLRRSFATLLFMIALYTIWHTFKLN
;
A
#
# COMPACT_ATOMS: atom_id res chain seq x y z
N ALA A 1 21.36 -10.97 18.06
CA ALA A 1 20.08 -10.31 18.44
C ALA A 1 19.49 -9.42 17.30
N LYS A 2 20.32 -8.72 16.51
CA LYS A 2 19.82 -7.88 15.40
C LYS A 2 19.14 -8.69 14.28
N HIS A 3 19.68 -9.84 13.89
CA HIS A 3 19.13 -10.69 12.83
C HIS A 3 17.73 -11.26 13.14
N LEU A 4 17.46 -11.58 14.39
CA LEU A 4 16.11 -12.05 14.80
C LEU A 4 15.05 -10.96 14.66
N SER A 5 15.42 -9.71 14.89
CA SER A 5 14.52 -8.57 14.73
C SER A 5 14.14 -8.35 13.25
N ASP A 6 15.12 -8.42 12.35
CA ASP A 6 14.91 -8.20 10.91
C ASP A 6 14.07 -9.32 10.29
N THR A 7 14.32 -10.56 10.65
CA THR A 7 13.53 -11.73 10.19
C THR A 7 12.08 -11.64 10.67
N PHE A 8 11.87 -11.25 11.91
CA PHE A 8 10.51 -11.13 12.47
C PHE A 8 9.71 -10.04 11.78
N ILE A 9 10.32 -8.89 11.51
CA ILE A 9 9.71 -7.78 10.77
C ILE A 9 9.36 -8.23 9.36
N THR A 10 10.28 -8.89 8.67
CA THR A 10 10.10 -9.33 7.28
C THR A 10 9.01 -10.39 7.14
N LEU A 11 8.96 -11.36 8.04
CA LEU A 11 7.90 -12.38 8.07
C LEU A 11 6.54 -11.78 8.43
N GLY A 12 6.49 -10.85 9.39
CA GLY A 12 5.27 -10.12 9.72
C GLY A 12 4.73 -9.34 8.52
N PHE A 13 5.61 -8.68 7.76
CA PHE A 13 5.25 -8.00 6.54
C PHE A 13 4.71 -8.96 5.47
N ALA A 14 5.39 -10.08 5.23
CA ALA A 14 4.94 -11.09 4.28
C ALA A 14 3.56 -11.66 4.64
N LEU A 15 3.30 -11.90 5.91
CA LEU A 15 1.99 -12.37 6.41
C LEU A 15 0.88 -11.33 6.14
N ILE A 16 1.16 -10.06 6.33
CA ILE A 16 0.22 -8.97 6.02
C ILE A 16 -0.08 -8.93 4.51
N LEU A 17 0.93 -9.08 3.65
CA LEU A 17 0.76 -9.12 2.20
C LEU A 17 -0.11 -10.31 1.77
N ILE A 18 0.12 -11.49 2.33
CA ILE A 18 -0.66 -12.70 2.04
C ILE A 18 -2.12 -12.51 2.47
N THR A 19 -2.35 -12.03 3.69
CA THR A 19 -3.72 -11.81 4.17
C THR A 19 -4.46 -10.75 3.37
N ALA A 20 -3.78 -9.67 2.96
CA ALA A 20 -4.34 -8.64 2.09
C ALA A 20 -4.68 -9.19 0.69
N GLY A 21 -3.76 -9.94 0.07
CA GLY A 21 -3.97 -10.57 -1.24
C GLY A 21 -5.11 -11.59 -1.22
N LEU A 22 -5.14 -12.47 -0.21
CA LEU A 22 -6.16 -13.49 -0.05
C LEU A 22 -7.54 -12.87 0.16
N SER A 23 -7.63 -11.84 0.99
CA SER A 23 -8.89 -11.13 1.23
C SER A 23 -9.44 -10.45 -0.01
N MET A 24 -8.57 -9.93 -0.87
CA MET A 24 -8.97 -9.39 -2.16
C MET A 24 -9.51 -10.45 -3.13
N LEU A 25 -9.02 -11.68 -3.07
CA LEU A 25 -9.50 -12.77 -3.91
C LEU A 25 -10.82 -13.37 -3.43
N LEU A 26 -10.96 -13.54 -2.10
CA LEU A 26 -12.07 -14.28 -1.50
C LEU A 26 -13.36 -13.48 -1.35
N LYS A 27 -13.30 -12.16 -1.20
CA LYS A 27 -14.52 -11.36 -1.03
C LYS A 27 -14.93 -10.72 -2.34
N PRO A 28 -16.11 -11.07 -2.91
CA PRO A 28 -16.68 -10.32 -4.02
C PRO A 28 -16.95 -8.89 -3.59
N VAL A 29 -16.80 -7.96 -4.54
CA VAL A 29 -17.28 -6.57 -4.36
C VAL A 29 -18.79 -6.67 -4.22
N SER A 30 -19.27 -6.73 -2.99
CA SER A 30 -20.69 -6.64 -2.72
C SER A 30 -21.02 -5.16 -2.65
N ASP A 31 -22.03 -4.75 -3.40
CA ASP A 31 -22.69 -3.45 -3.32
C ASP A 31 -23.47 -3.30 -2.01
N ARG A 32 -22.85 -3.71 -0.89
CA ARG A 32 -23.44 -3.56 0.42
C ARG A 32 -23.31 -2.11 0.83
N SER A 33 -24.45 -1.52 1.15
CA SER A 33 -24.60 -0.20 1.77
C SER A 33 -23.43 0.13 2.70
N GLU A 34 -22.77 1.26 2.44
CA GLU A 34 -21.75 1.85 3.29
C GLU A 34 -22.35 1.98 4.72
N LYS A 35 -22.00 1.06 5.60
CA LYS A 35 -22.45 1.14 6.99
C LYS A 35 -21.60 2.18 7.71
N ALA A 36 -22.25 3.25 8.18
CA ALA A 36 -21.61 4.20 9.08
C ALA A 36 -21.05 3.44 10.29
N ARG A 37 -19.75 3.51 10.48
CA ARG A 37 -19.06 2.90 11.62
C ARG A 37 -18.76 3.97 12.66
N PRO A 38 -18.71 3.63 13.96
CA PRO A 38 -18.38 4.59 15.00
C PRO A 38 -16.99 5.20 14.75
N LEU A 39 -16.90 6.51 14.92
CA LEU A 39 -15.68 7.28 14.70
C LEU A 39 -14.47 6.72 15.47
N LEU A 40 -14.71 6.25 16.70
CA LEU A 40 -13.68 5.65 17.55
C LEU A 40 -13.02 4.44 16.88
N LEU A 41 -13.81 3.59 16.24
CA LEU A 41 -13.32 2.40 15.55
C LEU A 41 -12.47 2.78 14.32
N LEU A 42 -12.89 3.82 13.58
CA LEU A 42 -12.12 4.39 12.47
C LEU A 42 -10.74 4.85 12.94
N VAL A 43 -10.71 5.62 14.03
CA VAL A 43 -9.46 6.15 14.62
C VAL A 43 -8.55 5.00 15.07
N LEU A 44 -9.08 3.99 15.77
CA LEU A 44 -8.29 2.84 16.24
C LEU A 44 -7.67 2.05 15.07
N ILE A 45 -8.46 1.78 14.04
CA ILE A 45 -7.98 1.06 12.84
C ILE A 45 -6.92 1.89 12.11
N SER A 46 -7.15 3.19 11.94
CA SER A 46 -6.20 4.09 11.29
C SER A 46 -4.88 4.20 12.07
N LEU A 47 -4.96 4.27 13.39
CA LEU A 47 -3.78 4.28 14.26
C LEU A 47 -2.98 2.98 14.16
N THR A 48 -3.67 1.84 14.14
CA THR A 48 -3.04 0.52 14.00
C THR A 48 -2.36 0.39 12.64
N ILE A 49 -3.03 0.79 11.56
CA ILE A 49 -2.44 0.80 10.21
C ILE A 49 -1.24 1.73 10.16
N GLY A 50 -1.36 2.95 10.71
CA GLY A 50 -0.28 3.92 10.76
C GLY A 50 0.94 3.41 11.53
N ALA A 51 0.72 2.79 12.70
CA ALA A 51 1.80 2.21 13.50
C ALA A 51 2.49 1.05 12.75
N MET A 52 1.72 0.11 12.18
CA MET A 52 2.28 -1.00 11.40
C MET A 52 3.07 -0.49 10.20
N THR A 53 2.53 0.45 9.45
CA THR A 53 3.20 0.97 8.27
C THR A 53 4.42 1.83 8.60
N GLY A 54 4.43 2.49 9.75
CA GLY A 54 5.59 3.18 10.29
C GLY A 54 6.72 2.21 10.63
N ILE A 55 6.41 1.08 11.28
CA ILE A 55 7.37 0.04 11.62
C ILE A 55 7.96 -0.63 10.37
N PHE A 56 7.09 -0.95 9.40
CA PHE A 56 7.51 -1.62 8.16
C PHE A 56 8.06 -0.68 7.08
N GLY A 57 7.94 0.64 7.27
CA GLY A 57 8.45 1.63 6.31
C GLY A 57 7.75 1.62 4.93
N VAL A 58 6.56 1.04 4.82
CA VAL A 58 5.86 0.78 3.53
C VAL A 58 4.91 1.92 3.10
N GLY A 59 4.80 2.98 3.92
CA GLY A 59 3.96 4.14 3.60
C GLY A 59 2.45 3.82 3.53
N GLY A 60 1.82 3.72 4.69
CA GLY A 60 0.39 3.53 5.06
C GLY A 60 -0.71 3.27 4.02
N GLY A 61 -0.61 3.84 2.85
CA GLY A 61 -1.66 3.77 1.84
C GLY A 61 -1.86 2.40 1.20
N PHE A 62 -0.83 1.57 1.16
CA PHE A 62 -0.90 0.23 0.58
C PHE A 62 -1.81 -0.71 1.38
N LEU A 63 -1.74 -0.65 2.71
CA LEU A 63 -2.62 -1.41 3.60
C LEU A 63 -4.02 -0.80 3.73
N ALA A 64 -4.18 0.47 3.39
CA ALA A 64 -5.48 1.14 3.46
C ALA A 64 -6.49 0.55 2.46
N ILE A 65 -6.05 0.14 1.25
CA ILE A 65 -6.96 -0.43 0.24
C ILE A 65 -7.68 -1.68 0.74
N PRO A 66 -6.98 -2.77 1.19
CA PRO A 66 -7.66 -3.95 1.70
C PRO A 66 -8.58 -3.66 2.89
N VAL A 67 -8.15 -2.79 3.81
CA VAL A 67 -8.96 -2.44 4.98
C VAL A 67 -10.21 -1.68 4.59
N LEU A 68 -10.12 -0.69 3.71
CA LEU A 68 -11.28 0.06 3.21
C LEU A 68 -12.28 -0.84 2.48
N VAL A 69 -11.78 -1.75 1.62
CA VAL A 69 -12.65 -2.64 0.85
C VAL A 69 -13.29 -3.72 1.73
N ILE A 70 -12.51 -4.34 2.63
CA ILE A 70 -12.97 -5.52 3.39
C ILE A 70 -13.78 -5.13 4.62
N TYR A 71 -13.29 -4.14 5.35
CA TYR A 71 -13.84 -3.75 6.64
C TYR A 71 -14.93 -2.69 6.52
N PHE A 72 -14.67 -1.68 5.67
CA PHE A 72 -15.62 -0.57 5.47
C PHE A 72 -16.57 -0.79 4.29
N HIS A 73 -16.37 -1.84 3.49
CA HIS A 73 -17.18 -2.16 2.31
C HIS A 73 -17.22 -1.02 1.27
N VAL A 74 -16.17 -0.20 1.25
CA VAL A 74 -16.00 0.87 0.26
C VAL A 74 -15.69 0.26 -1.11
N SER A 75 -16.23 0.83 -2.17
CA SER A 75 -15.92 0.37 -3.53
C SER A 75 -14.42 0.47 -3.82
N GLN A 76 -13.90 -0.44 -4.65
CA GLN A 76 -12.47 -0.51 -5.00
C GLN A 76 -11.94 0.82 -5.53
N GLU A 77 -12.75 1.54 -6.32
CA GLU A 77 -12.38 2.82 -6.92
C GLU A 77 -12.21 3.91 -5.85
N LYS A 78 -13.17 4.03 -4.95
CA LYS A 78 -13.10 4.98 -3.82
C LYS A 78 -11.94 4.63 -2.89
N ALA A 79 -11.76 3.35 -2.58
CA ALA A 79 -10.66 2.88 -1.73
C ALA A 79 -9.30 3.21 -2.33
N SER A 80 -9.12 3.02 -3.64
CA SER A 80 -7.88 3.35 -4.35
C SER A 80 -7.63 4.87 -4.34
N GLY A 81 -8.64 5.69 -4.62
CA GLY A 81 -8.52 7.15 -4.58
C GLY A 81 -8.15 7.66 -3.18
N THR A 82 -8.82 7.15 -2.14
CA THR A 82 -8.53 7.51 -0.74
C THR A 82 -7.12 7.08 -0.33
N SER A 83 -6.70 5.89 -0.73
CA SER A 83 -5.35 5.39 -0.46
C SER A 83 -4.28 6.26 -1.13
N LEU A 84 -4.47 6.65 -2.39
CA LEU A 84 -3.56 7.56 -3.10
C LEU A 84 -3.45 8.92 -2.40
N LEU A 85 -4.55 9.46 -1.90
CA LEU A 85 -4.54 10.70 -1.13
C LEU A 85 -3.72 10.55 0.16
N ILE A 86 -3.91 9.46 0.91
CA ILE A 86 -3.15 9.17 2.13
C ILE A 86 -1.65 9.05 1.81
N ILE A 87 -1.29 8.32 0.74
CA ILE A 87 0.12 8.18 0.30
C ILE A 87 0.70 9.56 -0.03
N SER A 88 -0.04 10.38 -0.79
CA SER A 88 0.43 11.71 -1.20
C SER A 88 0.71 12.61 -0.01
N LEU A 89 -0.17 12.63 0.99
CA LEU A 89 0.02 13.39 2.22
C LEU A 89 1.21 12.87 3.03
N ASN A 90 1.36 11.55 3.15
CA ASN A 90 2.50 10.95 3.84
C ASN A 90 3.82 11.25 3.13
N CYS A 91 3.87 11.18 1.80
CA CYS A 91 5.05 11.52 1.03
C CYS A 91 5.40 13.01 1.18
N LEU A 92 4.40 13.89 1.17
CA LEU A 92 4.61 15.32 1.37
C LEU A 92 5.18 15.63 2.75
N THR A 93 4.61 15.05 3.80
CA THR A 93 5.10 15.23 5.17
C THR A 93 6.52 14.66 5.34
N ALA A 94 6.79 13.49 4.80
CA ALA A 94 8.13 12.88 4.81
C ALA A 94 9.14 13.74 4.04
N PHE A 95 8.78 14.25 2.88
CA PHE A 95 9.61 15.13 2.08
C PHE A 95 9.99 16.41 2.84
N LEU A 96 9.02 17.06 3.48
CA LEU A 96 9.25 18.26 4.29
C LEU A 96 10.08 17.97 5.54
N ALA A 97 9.84 16.84 6.21
CA ALA A 97 10.61 16.43 7.38
C ALA A 97 12.10 16.19 7.08
N HIS A 98 12.42 15.77 5.86
CA HIS A 98 13.80 15.54 5.42
C HIS A 98 14.47 16.76 4.74
N SER A 99 13.89 17.96 4.89
CA SER A 99 14.39 19.19 4.25
C SER A 99 15.86 19.49 4.55
N GLN A 100 16.37 19.12 5.72
CA GLN A 100 17.77 19.29 6.09
C GLN A 100 18.75 18.51 5.19
N SER A 101 18.32 17.43 4.59
CA SER A 101 19.13 16.59 3.72
C SER A 101 19.10 17.01 2.24
N TRP A 102 18.30 18.00 1.86
CA TRP A 102 18.11 18.41 0.46
C TRP A 102 19.39 18.95 -0.20
N GLY A 103 20.27 19.59 0.59
CA GLY A 103 21.56 20.09 0.08
C GLY A 103 22.55 18.99 -0.35
N GLN A 104 22.34 17.75 0.09
CA GLN A 104 23.21 16.61 -0.21
C GLN A 104 22.70 15.75 -1.37
N ILE A 105 21.52 16.06 -1.91
CA ILE A 105 20.84 15.24 -2.92
C ILE A 105 21.10 15.79 -4.30
N SER A 106 21.53 14.90 -5.22
CA SER A 106 21.55 15.22 -6.66
C SER A 106 20.10 15.20 -7.21
N TRP A 107 19.51 16.36 -7.38
CA TRP A 107 18.14 16.55 -7.86
C TRP A 107 17.84 15.98 -9.25
N LYS A 108 18.87 15.70 -10.06
CA LYS A 108 18.71 15.15 -11.41
C LYS A 108 17.95 13.83 -11.40
N ILE A 109 18.32 12.90 -10.51
CA ILE A 109 17.70 11.57 -10.42
C ILE A 109 16.24 11.64 -9.96
N PRO A 110 15.90 12.30 -8.84
CA PRO A 110 14.51 12.48 -8.42
C PRO A 110 13.61 13.13 -9.48
N LEU A 111 14.11 14.15 -10.19
CA LEU A 111 13.34 14.83 -11.22
C LEU A 111 13.05 13.92 -12.44
N ILE A 112 14.02 13.13 -12.89
CA ILE A 112 13.81 12.17 -13.97
C ILE A 112 12.79 11.11 -13.57
N ILE A 113 12.93 10.55 -12.37
CA ILE A 113 12.00 9.52 -11.85
C ILE A 113 10.60 10.09 -11.74
N THR A 114 10.44 11.29 -11.17
CA THR A 114 9.15 11.93 -11.03
C THR A 114 8.51 12.25 -12.39
N GLY A 115 9.28 12.80 -13.32
CA GLY A 115 8.80 13.10 -14.66
C GLY A 115 8.33 11.86 -15.41
N THR A 116 9.13 10.79 -15.39
CA THR A 116 8.74 9.51 -16.01
C THR A 116 7.53 8.88 -15.32
N ALA A 117 7.43 8.96 -13.99
CA ALA A 117 6.29 8.46 -13.24
C ALA A 117 5.00 9.20 -13.60
N ILE A 118 5.03 10.53 -13.72
CA ILE A 118 3.87 11.35 -14.13
C ILE A 118 3.43 10.97 -15.55
N LEU A 119 4.35 10.88 -16.50
CA LEU A 119 4.05 10.50 -17.87
C LEU A 119 3.42 9.10 -17.94
N MET A 120 4.04 8.10 -17.29
CA MET A 120 3.52 6.74 -17.28
C MET A 120 2.18 6.62 -16.58
N THR A 121 1.96 7.35 -15.50
CA THR A 121 0.67 7.40 -14.80
C THR A 121 -0.42 7.99 -15.69
N HIS A 122 -0.13 9.05 -16.43
CA HIS A 122 -1.08 9.63 -17.37
C HIS A 122 -1.47 8.63 -18.47
N PHE A 123 -0.50 7.97 -19.09
CA PHE A 123 -0.76 6.94 -20.10
C PHE A 123 -1.53 5.73 -19.54
N ALA A 124 -1.14 5.25 -18.36
CA ALA A 124 -1.80 4.13 -17.72
C ALA A 124 -3.23 4.47 -17.31
N SER A 125 -3.46 5.64 -16.74
CA SER A 125 -4.78 6.10 -16.29
C SER A 125 -5.76 6.20 -17.47
N SER A 126 -5.34 6.76 -18.60
CA SER A 126 -6.17 6.87 -19.80
C SER A 126 -6.63 5.52 -20.36
N ARG A 127 -5.88 4.44 -20.08
CA ARG A 127 -6.20 3.09 -20.53
C ARG A 127 -6.89 2.24 -19.48
N SER A 128 -6.69 2.53 -18.20
CA SER A 128 -7.22 1.73 -17.09
C SER A 128 -8.74 1.78 -16.98
N VAL A 129 -9.38 2.85 -17.45
CA VAL A 129 -10.86 3.01 -17.47
C VAL A 129 -11.55 1.88 -18.26
N LYS A 130 -10.84 1.22 -19.19
CA LYS A 130 -11.36 0.12 -20.01
C LYS A 130 -11.11 -1.27 -19.39
N VAL A 131 -10.36 -1.35 -18.30
CA VAL A 131 -9.97 -2.62 -17.68
C VAL A 131 -11.03 -3.05 -16.67
N PRO A 132 -11.58 -4.28 -16.77
CA PRO A 132 -12.55 -4.75 -15.79
C PRO A 132 -11.94 -4.81 -14.38
N VAL A 133 -12.66 -4.30 -13.39
CA VAL A 133 -12.25 -4.23 -11.98
C VAL A 133 -11.78 -5.59 -11.45
N LYS A 134 -12.39 -6.69 -11.92
CA LYS A 134 -11.98 -8.07 -11.56
C LYS A 134 -10.55 -8.40 -11.99
N LEU A 135 -10.14 -7.93 -13.17
CA LEU A 135 -8.78 -8.17 -13.67
C LEU A 135 -7.76 -7.36 -12.88
N LEU A 136 -8.06 -6.08 -12.65
CA LEU A 136 -7.21 -5.18 -11.86
C LEU A 136 -6.97 -5.74 -10.45
N ARG A 137 -8.02 -6.26 -9.84
CA ARG A 137 -8.01 -6.88 -8.52
C ARG A 137 -7.17 -8.17 -8.48
N ARG A 138 -7.30 -9.03 -9.49
CA ARG A 138 -6.49 -10.25 -9.61
C ARG A 138 -5.01 -9.91 -9.83
N SER A 139 -4.72 -8.99 -10.74
CA SER A 139 -3.34 -8.55 -11.00
C SER A 139 -2.68 -7.99 -9.74
N PHE A 140 -3.41 -7.17 -8.98
CA PHE A 140 -2.91 -6.62 -7.73
C PHE A 140 -2.66 -7.72 -6.68
N ALA A 141 -3.61 -8.65 -6.50
CA ALA A 141 -3.43 -9.77 -5.58
C ALA A 141 -2.24 -10.67 -5.98
N THR A 142 -2.07 -10.95 -7.27
CA THR A 142 -0.92 -11.72 -7.77
C THR A 142 0.40 -11.01 -7.46
N LEU A 143 0.46 -9.70 -7.65
CA LEU A 143 1.64 -8.89 -7.32
C LEU A 143 1.96 -8.96 -5.83
N LEU A 144 0.95 -8.89 -4.96
CA LEU A 144 1.12 -9.06 -3.52
C LEU A 144 1.71 -10.41 -3.14
N PHE A 145 1.20 -11.49 -3.74
CA PHE A 145 1.71 -12.83 -3.52
C PHE A 145 3.15 -13.00 -4.03
N MET A 146 3.47 -12.43 -5.18
CA MET A 146 4.84 -12.47 -5.71
C MET A 146 5.83 -11.74 -4.78
N ILE A 147 5.46 -10.55 -4.29
CA ILE A 147 6.29 -9.80 -3.35
C ILE A 147 6.43 -10.59 -2.04
N ALA A 148 5.35 -11.15 -1.50
CA ALA A 148 5.40 -11.94 -0.27
C ALA A 148 6.30 -13.17 -0.42
N LEU A 149 6.17 -13.90 -1.52
CA LEU A 149 6.99 -15.08 -1.82
C LEU A 149 8.46 -14.71 -1.97
N TYR A 150 8.75 -13.64 -2.73
CA TYR A 150 10.11 -13.14 -2.89
C TYR A 150 10.73 -12.73 -1.54
N THR A 151 9.95 -12.05 -0.71
CA THR A 151 10.38 -11.58 0.61
C THR A 151 10.71 -12.77 1.53
N ILE A 152 9.85 -13.78 1.56
CA ILE A 152 10.07 -15.02 2.32
C ILE A 152 11.31 -15.74 1.82
N TRP A 153 11.42 -15.96 0.50
CA TRP A 153 12.58 -16.65 -0.09
C TRP A 153 13.90 -15.94 0.18
N HIS A 154 13.91 -14.61 0.05
CA HIS A 154 15.09 -13.79 0.33
C HIS A 154 15.52 -13.87 1.81
N THR A 155 14.55 -13.90 2.72
CA THR A 155 14.81 -14.03 4.17
C THR A 155 15.45 -15.38 4.50
N PHE A 156 14.97 -16.47 3.89
CA PHE A 156 15.54 -17.80 4.12
C PHE A 156 16.90 -18.03 3.45
N LYS A 157 17.22 -17.28 2.40
CA LYS A 157 18.51 -17.39 1.71
C LYS A 157 19.65 -16.64 2.42
N LEU A 158 19.31 -15.62 3.20
CA LEU A 158 20.29 -14.78 3.92
C LEU A 158 20.54 -15.25 5.35
N ASN A 159 19.80 -16.25 5.84
CA ASN A 159 19.96 -16.88 7.14
C ASN A 159 20.63 -18.24 6.98
#